data_248bafc7b4421a18731953eb9ffa7021
#
_entry.id   248bafc7b4421a18731953eb9ffa7021
#
_cell.length_a   1.000
_cell.length_b   1.000
_cell.length_c   1.000
_cell.angle_alpha   90.00
_cell.angle_beta   90.00
_cell.angle_gamma   90.00
#
_symmetry.space_group_name_H-M   'P 1'
#
loop_
_entity.id
_entity.type
_entity.pdbx_description
1 polymer ?
#
loop_
_entity_poly.entity_id
_entity_poly.type
_entity_poly.pdbx_seq_one_letter_code
_entity_poly.pdbx_strand_id
1 'polypeptide(L)'
;ANVVSHEVVNGECVIEFDAPITKIPAQAFAKSKIKGSLTIPNSVTTIGGEAFAHCTELKGSLTLSNSLKTIGNGAFYNCNSLNGSLTIPNTVTTIGIAAFGLCTGFNGSLTIPNSVTTIGSSAFSSCQGFKGDLTIPSSIKTIEAYTFSGCFGFNGNLTIPNSVTTIGNQAFLRCTGFKGDLTIPNSVTTIGESAFQHCTGFKGNLKLSNSVKTIGNSAFGRCTGFTGDLILPNSITTIGGNAFNGCTGFTGDLTIPNSITTIEASVFLGCSGFKGNLTLPNSITTIKYNAFRGCTGFTGKLILPNSITTIGDMAFYGCSGFTGNLTLPKSLEVVSHDSFYKCNNIQTFKFQSLPKVLKGSLNDYKPIVSLSDDSYISDQATGTADAISYTRQMSSDWGTLVLPYPLTLTGNKPYRLYTIENMNGDELVLKQLDKDVLAGTPCVVKRNGSEAELTFGANDAALNMATEGKTVGDMKFRGTYRTEEVNSGYVISKNSFWNVAELNKSDLVKGVKVKPFRAWLDGTSPNGASQLSICVSDTATGIGAAGTIDALNDTATEYYDLSGKRLDEPQKGVNIVRMKSGKTKKIIIK
;
A
#
# COMPACT_ATOMS: atom_id res chain seq x y z
N ALA A 1 48.24 22.89 -40.06
CA ALA A 1 49.37 21.99 -39.96
C ALA A 1 48.96 20.61 -40.48
N ASN A 2 49.75 20.02 -41.34
CA ASN A 2 49.55 18.67 -41.83
C ASN A 2 50.44 17.68 -41.08
N VAL A 3 50.03 16.42 -41.03
CA VAL A 3 50.90 15.35 -40.46
C VAL A 3 52.02 15.08 -41.46
N VAL A 4 53.24 15.19 -41.02
CA VAL A 4 54.44 14.92 -41.80
C VAL A 4 54.85 13.46 -41.62
N SER A 5 54.85 12.98 -40.38
CA SER A 5 55.18 11.60 -40.08
C SER A 5 54.46 11.10 -38.84
N HIS A 6 54.35 9.80 -38.67
CA HIS A 6 54.02 9.16 -37.41
C HIS A 6 54.85 7.88 -37.22
N GLU A 7 55.41 7.71 -36.03
CA GLU A 7 56.23 6.56 -35.68
C GLU A 7 56.11 6.23 -34.18
N VAL A 8 56.58 5.07 -33.80
CA VAL A 8 56.70 4.70 -32.39
C VAL A 8 58.17 4.76 -32.00
N VAL A 9 58.53 5.75 -31.21
CA VAL A 9 59.88 5.96 -30.70
C VAL A 9 59.91 5.66 -29.21
N ASN A 10 60.73 4.74 -28.76
CA ASN A 10 60.83 4.34 -27.35
C ASN A 10 59.50 3.96 -26.69
N GLY A 11 58.54 3.45 -27.48
CA GLY A 11 57.19 3.08 -27.00
C GLY A 11 56.18 4.22 -26.98
N GLU A 12 56.55 5.40 -27.45
CA GLU A 12 55.65 6.55 -27.59
C GLU A 12 55.22 6.74 -29.05
N CYS A 13 53.98 7.10 -29.26
CA CYS A 13 53.46 7.51 -30.57
C CYS A 13 53.88 8.97 -30.82
N VAL A 14 54.83 9.15 -31.74
CA VAL A 14 55.29 10.48 -32.17
C VAL A 14 54.61 10.83 -33.49
N ILE A 15 53.89 11.98 -33.51
CA ILE A 15 53.20 12.51 -34.70
C ILE A 15 53.80 13.88 -34.95
N GLU A 16 54.48 14.01 -36.07
CA GLU A 16 55.06 15.29 -36.49
C GLU A 16 54.12 16.07 -37.39
N PHE A 17 54.11 17.37 -37.19
CA PHE A 17 53.34 18.33 -37.98
C PHE A 17 54.28 19.35 -38.65
N ASP A 18 53.88 19.83 -39.85
CA ASP A 18 54.63 20.86 -40.60
C ASP A 18 54.61 22.26 -39.91
N ALA A 19 53.79 22.47 -38.88
CA ALA A 19 53.72 23.68 -38.07
C ALA A 19 53.14 23.38 -36.67
N PRO A 20 53.39 24.25 -35.65
CA PRO A 20 52.74 24.11 -34.33
C PRO A 20 51.23 24.06 -34.42
N ILE A 21 50.63 23.07 -33.80
CA ILE A 21 49.16 22.91 -33.74
C ILE A 21 48.63 23.44 -32.41
N THR A 22 47.54 24.19 -32.45
CA THR A 22 46.81 24.65 -31.25
C THR A 22 45.49 23.88 -31.01
N LYS A 23 45.07 23.11 -32.02
CA LYS A 23 43.82 22.33 -31.98
C LYS A 23 44.05 21.00 -32.72
N ILE A 24 43.59 19.93 -32.13
CA ILE A 24 43.40 18.64 -32.81
C ILE A 24 41.97 18.63 -33.35
N PRO A 25 41.76 18.56 -34.68
CA PRO A 25 40.43 18.57 -35.28
C PRO A 25 39.55 17.41 -34.84
N ALA A 26 38.26 17.55 -35.07
CA ALA A 26 37.34 16.44 -34.85
C ALA A 26 37.74 15.26 -35.77
N GLN A 27 37.68 14.05 -35.23
CA GLN A 27 37.95 12.77 -35.91
C GLN A 27 39.36 12.65 -36.56
N ALA A 28 40.31 13.54 -36.23
CA ALA A 28 41.62 13.61 -36.85
C ALA A 28 42.35 12.28 -36.90
N PHE A 29 42.25 11.45 -35.84
CA PHE A 29 42.87 10.14 -35.71
C PHE A 29 41.84 9.04 -35.40
N ALA A 30 40.55 9.28 -35.64
CA ALA A 30 39.52 8.29 -35.34
C ALA A 30 39.82 6.96 -36.05
N LYS A 31 39.70 5.85 -35.30
CA LYS A 31 39.98 4.47 -35.79
C LYS A 31 41.39 4.25 -36.33
N SER A 32 42.30 5.16 -36.02
CA SER A 32 43.72 5.04 -36.41
C SER A 32 44.37 3.87 -35.66
N LYS A 33 45.37 3.24 -36.32
CA LYS A 33 46.21 2.17 -35.75
C LYS A 33 47.45 2.71 -35.05
N ILE A 34 47.36 3.96 -34.53
CA ILE A 34 48.48 4.53 -33.74
C ILE A 34 48.75 3.65 -32.52
N LYS A 35 50.03 3.46 -32.22
CA LYS A 35 50.53 2.58 -31.16
C LYS A 35 51.34 3.36 -30.13
N GLY A 36 51.51 2.75 -28.95
CA GLY A 36 52.35 3.31 -27.88
C GLY A 36 51.62 4.31 -26.98
N SER A 37 52.35 5.04 -26.16
CA SER A 37 51.86 6.13 -25.33
C SER A 37 51.50 7.33 -26.19
N LEU A 38 50.58 8.16 -25.71
CA LEU A 38 50.21 9.39 -26.42
C LEU A 38 50.53 10.61 -25.57
N THR A 39 51.36 11.50 -26.10
CA THR A 39 51.63 12.81 -25.49
C THR A 39 51.07 13.91 -26.35
N ILE A 40 50.17 14.72 -25.80
CA ILE A 40 49.58 15.89 -26.45
C ILE A 40 50.46 17.12 -26.16
N PRO A 41 51.03 17.77 -27.19
CA PRO A 41 51.94 18.91 -27.02
C PRO A 41 51.29 20.09 -26.29
N ASN A 42 52.11 20.86 -25.54
CA ASN A 42 51.62 22.00 -24.77
C ASN A 42 51.09 23.18 -25.62
N SER A 43 51.29 23.21 -26.92
CA SER A 43 50.65 24.15 -27.85
C SER A 43 49.17 23.88 -28.04
N VAL A 44 48.67 22.64 -27.74
CA VAL A 44 47.30 22.24 -27.99
C VAL A 44 46.39 22.72 -26.85
N THR A 45 45.39 23.51 -27.20
CA THR A 45 44.37 24.03 -26.28
C THR A 45 43.02 23.30 -26.41
N THR A 46 42.77 22.62 -27.52
CA THR A 46 41.50 21.93 -27.82
C THR A 46 41.73 20.58 -28.49
N ILE A 47 41.09 19.55 -27.98
CA ILE A 47 40.97 18.25 -28.65
C ILE A 47 39.49 18.16 -29.12
N GLY A 48 39.34 18.02 -30.43
CA GLY A 48 38.02 17.97 -31.11
C GLY A 48 37.25 16.69 -30.79
N GLY A 49 35.97 16.72 -31.19
CA GLY A 49 35.09 15.55 -30.97
C GLY A 49 35.63 14.32 -31.72
N GLU A 50 35.64 13.14 -31.06
CA GLU A 50 36.07 11.86 -31.60
C GLU A 50 37.52 11.86 -32.15
N ALA A 51 38.33 12.84 -31.75
CA ALA A 51 39.67 13.05 -32.35
C ALA A 51 40.51 11.79 -32.34
N PHE A 52 40.45 10.96 -31.27
CA PHE A 52 41.12 9.67 -31.13
C PHE A 52 40.15 8.52 -30.90
N ALA A 53 38.87 8.70 -31.27
CA ALA A 53 37.86 7.65 -31.02
C ALA A 53 38.28 6.33 -31.69
N HIS A 54 38.13 5.22 -30.95
CA HIS A 54 38.47 3.86 -31.42
C HIS A 54 39.93 3.62 -31.76
N CYS A 55 40.87 4.39 -31.20
CA CYS A 55 42.30 4.09 -31.29
C CYS A 55 42.66 2.98 -30.32
N THR A 56 42.26 1.75 -30.64
CA THR A 56 42.37 0.59 -29.74
C THR A 56 43.78 0.05 -29.58
N GLU A 57 44.70 0.48 -30.44
CA GLU A 57 46.11 0.06 -30.38
C GLU A 57 46.99 1.05 -29.58
N LEU A 58 46.47 2.21 -29.16
CA LEU A 58 47.16 3.09 -28.21
C LEU A 58 47.33 2.36 -26.88
N LYS A 59 48.58 2.02 -26.56
CA LYS A 59 48.97 1.28 -25.33
C LYS A 59 49.94 2.16 -24.54
N GLY A 60 49.71 2.26 -23.23
CA GLY A 60 50.57 3.06 -22.37
C GLY A 60 49.84 4.30 -21.84
N SER A 61 50.62 5.28 -21.40
CA SER A 61 50.04 6.47 -20.75
C SER A 61 49.51 7.48 -21.73
N LEU A 62 48.54 8.26 -21.27
CA LEU A 62 48.04 9.46 -21.93
C LEU A 62 48.53 10.68 -21.16
N THR A 63 49.36 11.53 -21.78
CA THR A 63 49.80 12.79 -21.25
C THR A 63 49.07 13.92 -21.99
N LEU A 64 48.27 14.70 -21.27
CA LEU A 64 47.51 15.82 -21.81
C LEU A 64 48.30 17.12 -21.74
N SER A 65 48.06 18.04 -22.69
CA SER A 65 48.67 19.38 -22.73
C SER A 65 48.32 20.19 -21.47
N ASN A 66 49.33 20.83 -20.87
CA ASN A 66 49.11 21.75 -19.75
C ASN A 66 48.41 23.07 -20.13
N SER A 67 48.22 23.30 -21.44
CA SER A 67 47.42 24.44 -21.96
C SER A 67 46.02 24.03 -22.41
N LEU A 68 45.66 22.73 -22.26
CA LEU A 68 44.37 22.19 -22.73
C LEU A 68 43.20 22.79 -21.97
N LYS A 69 42.22 23.29 -22.71
CA LYS A 69 40.96 23.87 -22.17
C LYS A 69 39.75 22.99 -22.39
N THR A 70 39.70 22.31 -23.54
CA THR A 70 38.53 21.53 -23.94
C THR A 70 38.94 20.14 -24.45
N ILE A 71 38.27 19.13 -23.92
CA ILE A 71 38.28 17.75 -24.42
C ILE A 71 36.89 17.50 -25.02
N GLY A 72 36.85 17.29 -26.33
CA GLY A 72 35.62 17.19 -27.11
C GLY A 72 34.80 15.93 -26.83
N ASN A 73 33.60 15.87 -27.36
CA ASN A 73 32.72 14.70 -27.25
C ASN A 73 33.36 13.49 -27.87
N GLY A 74 33.43 12.35 -27.15
CA GLY A 74 34.03 11.12 -27.64
C GLY A 74 35.52 11.21 -27.96
N ALA A 75 36.24 12.25 -27.51
CA ALA A 75 37.61 12.53 -27.94
C ALA A 75 38.53 11.33 -27.85
N PHE A 76 38.38 10.50 -26.82
CA PHE A 76 39.11 9.23 -26.60
C PHE A 76 38.17 8.03 -26.47
N TYR A 77 36.95 8.13 -27.02
CA TYR A 77 35.97 7.05 -26.90
C TYR A 77 36.54 5.71 -27.38
N ASN A 78 36.43 4.68 -26.56
CA ASN A 78 36.93 3.33 -26.84
C ASN A 78 38.45 3.24 -27.15
N CYS A 79 39.26 4.09 -26.51
CA CYS A 79 40.72 3.90 -26.45
C CYS A 79 41.04 2.92 -25.31
N ASN A 80 40.60 1.67 -25.48
CA ASN A 80 40.54 0.66 -24.43
C ASN A 80 41.87 0.07 -24.00
N SER A 81 42.97 0.39 -24.68
CA SER A 81 44.32 -0.05 -24.35
C SER A 81 45.19 1.00 -23.65
N LEU A 82 44.72 2.28 -23.57
CA LEU A 82 45.35 3.30 -22.72
C LEU A 82 45.37 2.83 -21.26
N ASN A 83 46.51 2.99 -20.59
CA ASN A 83 46.69 2.50 -19.23
C ASN A 83 47.34 3.55 -18.31
N GLY A 84 47.58 3.17 -17.05
CA GLY A 84 48.09 4.08 -16.02
C GLY A 84 47.02 4.97 -15.43
N SER A 85 47.47 6.07 -14.83
CA SER A 85 46.58 7.11 -14.27
C SER A 85 46.19 8.11 -15.35
N LEU A 86 44.99 8.68 -15.21
CA LEU A 86 44.55 9.81 -16.03
C LEU A 86 44.50 11.08 -15.16
N THR A 87 45.39 12.03 -15.47
CA THR A 87 45.41 13.34 -14.83
C THR A 87 44.88 14.40 -15.81
N ILE A 88 43.75 15.01 -15.48
CA ILE A 88 43.22 16.13 -16.26
C ILE A 88 43.94 17.41 -15.82
N PRO A 89 44.55 18.19 -16.73
CA PRO A 89 45.27 19.41 -16.40
C PRO A 89 44.38 20.51 -15.80
N ASN A 90 44.95 21.34 -14.91
CA ASN A 90 44.26 22.44 -14.24
C ASN A 90 43.75 23.57 -15.16
N THR A 91 44.07 23.50 -16.44
CA THR A 91 43.57 24.44 -17.47
C THR A 91 42.29 23.97 -18.14
N VAL A 92 41.91 22.69 -17.98
CA VAL A 92 40.71 22.12 -18.60
C VAL A 92 39.48 22.62 -17.88
N THR A 93 38.53 23.15 -18.66
CA THR A 93 37.23 23.61 -18.19
C THR A 93 36.09 22.68 -18.60
N THR A 94 36.26 21.96 -19.72
CA THR A 94 35.17 21.15 -20.30
C THR A 94 35.67 19.77 -20.70
N ILE A 95 34.98 18.72 -20.23
CA ILE A 95 35.10 17.35 -20.67
C ILE A 95 33.77 16.98 -21.34
N GLY A 96 33.82 16.64 -22.62
CA GLY A 96 32.65 16.39 -23.47
C GLY A 96 31.93 15.08 -23.17
N ILE A 97 30.79 14.89 -23.83
CA ILE A 97 30.00 13.67 -23.75
C ILE A 97 30.84 12.48 -24.18
N ALA A 98 30.84 11.39 -23.40
CA ALA A 98 31.56 10.16 -23.68
C ALA A 98 33.08 10.34 -23.96
N ALA A 99 33.68 11.44 -23.50
CA ALA A 99 35.06 11.81 -23.89
C ALA A 99 36.07 10.70 -23.63
N PHE A 100 35.96 9.93 -22.57
CA PHE A 100 36.76 8.75 -22.21
C PHE A 100 35.89 7.48 -22.09
N GLY A 101 34.67 7.49 -22.64
CA GLY A 101 33.80 6.31 -22.58
C GLY A 101 34.49 5.06 -23.13
N LEU A 102 34.33 3.89 -22.47
CA LEU A 102 34.95 2.61 -22.84
C LEU A 102 36.50 2.59 -22.80
N CYS A 103 37.14 3.53 -22.13
CA CYS A 103 38.59 3.48 -21.90
C CYS A 103 38.88 2.50 -20.75
N THR A 104 38.74 1.20 -21.02
CA THR A 104 38.78 0.13 -20.01
C THR A 104 40.18 -0.15 -19.47
N GLY A 105 41.24 0.27 -20.19
CA GLY A 105 42.62 -0.05 -19.88
C GLY A 105 43.24 0.82 -18.79
N PHE A 106 42.74 2.03 -18.52
CA PHE A 106 43.23 2.82 -17.39
C PHE A 106 43.17 2.00 -16.09
N ASN A 107 44.31 1.85 -15.40
CA ASN A 107 44.44 1.01 -14.21
C ASN A 107 45.04 1.72 -12.99
N GLY A 108 45.25 3.04 -13.10
CA GLY A 108 45.66 3.93 -12.01
C GLY A 108 44.53 4.81 -11.51
N SER A 109 44.88 5.99 -10.96
CA SER A 109 43.89 6.95 -10.44
C SER A 109 43.33 7.87 -11.53
N LEU A 110 42.15 8.41 -11.29
CA LEU A 110 41.54 9.51 -12.04
C LEU A 110 41.60 10.79 -11.21
N THR A 111 42.28 11.83 -11.74
CA THR A 111 42.29 13.16 -11.10
C THR A 111 41.59 14.17 -11.99
N ILE A 112 40.54 14.80 -11.48
CA ILE A 112 39.74 15.86 -12.16
C ILE A 112 39.88 17.15 -11.32
N PRO A 113 40.48 18.23 -11.88
CA PRO A 113 40.71 19.45 -11.12
C PRO A 113 39.46 20.32 -10.99
N ASN A 114 39.48 21.26 -10.05
CA ASN A 114 38.38 22.22 -9.82
C ASN A 114 38.19 23.26 -10.94
N SER A 115 39.11 23.33 -11.92
CA SER A 115 38.91 24.11 -13.15
C SER A 115 37.83 23.56 -14.05
N VAL A 116 37.54 22.25 -13.96
CA VAL A 116 36.53 21.58 -14.78
C VAL A 116 35.15 21.96 -14.28
N THR A 117 34.41 22.70 -15.08
CA THR A 117 33.04 23.16 -14.78
C THR A 117 31.97 22.32 -15.46
N THR A 118 32.35 21.53 -16.47
CA THR A 118 31.44 20.67 -17.23
C THR A 118 32.03 19.30 -17.47
N ILE A 119 31.30 18.27 -17.06
CA ILE A 119 31.58 16.87 -17.40
C ILE A 119 30.33 16.33 -18.10
N GLY A 120 30.44 15.98 -19.36
CA GLY A 120 29.31 15.53 -20.18
C GLY A 120 28.81 14.14 -19.77
N SER A 121 27.60 13.81 -20.21
CA SER A 121 27.02 12.49 -20.03
C SER A 121 27.96 11.39 -20.51
N SER A 122 28.04 10.28 -19.80
CA SER A 122 28.88 9.12 -20.15
C SER A 122 30.39 9.42 -20.24
N ALA A 123 30.88 10.59 -19.81
CA ALA A 123 32.25 11.02 -20.03
C ALA A 123 33.31 9.98 -19.63
N PHE A 124 33.05 9.20 -18.58
CA PHE A 124 33.92 8.11 -18.10
C PHE A 124 33.17 6.77 -18.02
N SER A 125 32.06 6.64 -18.77
CA SER A 125 31.28 5.41 -18.73
C SER A 125 32.13 4.20 -19.11
N SER A 126 32.03 3.13 -18.33
CA SER A 126 32.79 1.86 -18.52
C SER A 126 34.31 1.99 -18.48
N CYS A 127 34.85 3.01 -17.81
CA CYS A 127 36.26 3.08 -17.44
C CYS A 127 36.52 2.15 -16.25
N GLN A 128 36.58 0.85 -16.53
CA GLN A 128 36.51 -0.23 -15.54
C GLN A 128 37.75 -0.36 -14.67
N GLY A 129 38.88 0.13 -15.12
CA GLY A 129 40.17 -0.17 -14.50
C GLY A 129 40.64 0.88 -13.49
N PHE A 130 40.07 2.10 -13.45
CA PHE A 130 40.43 3.12 -12.47
C PHE A 130 40.43 2.60 -11.03
N LYS A 131 41.41 3.05 -10.22
CA LYS A 131 41.63 2.63 -8.84
C LYS A 131 41.61 3.84 -7.88
N GLY A 132 41.51 3.54 -6.59
CA GLY A 132 41.55 4.55 -5.53
C GLY A 132 40.23 5.26 -5.33
N ASP A 133 40.36 6.47 -4.80
CA ASP A 133 39.20 7.37 -4.52
C ASP A 133 38.71 8.06 -5.80
N LEU A 134 37.47 8.44 -5.81
CA LEU A 134 36.91 9.37 -6.80
C LEU A 134 36.42 10.63 -6.09
N THR A 135 37.05 11.77 -6.40
CA THR A 135 36.60 13.08 -5.92
C THR A 135 35.98 13.87 -7.08
N ILE A 136 34.72 14.22 -6.93
CA ILE A 136 34.03 15.12 -7.87
C ILE A 136 34.48 16.56 -7.58
N PRO A 137 34.87 17.35 -8.61
CA PRO A 137 35.31 18.73 -8.40
C PRO A 137 34.24 19.64 -7.78
N SER A 138 34.66 20.58 -6.93
CA SER A 138 33.74 21.54 -6.28
C SER A 138 33.13 22.57 -7.24
N SER A 139 33.57 22.62 -8.49
CA SER A 139 32.98 23.41 -9.58
C SER A 139 31.75 22.77 -10.22
N ILE A 140 31.57 21.46 -10.04
CA ILE A 140 30.48 20.70 -10.68
C ILE A 140 29.18 20.90 -9.89
N LYS A 141 28.11 21.25 -10.63
CA LYS A 141 26.74 21.41 -10.09
C LYS A 141 25.85 20.21 -10.36
N THR A 142 26.07 19.55 -11.49
CA THR A 142 25.32 18.35 -11.91
C THR A 142 26.29 17.24 -12.28
N ILE A 143 26.11 16.07 -11.71
CA ILE A 143 26.74 14.86 -12.21
C ILE A 143 25.81 14.31 -13.27
N GLU A 144 26.21 14.40 -14.53
CA GLU A 144 25.39 14.06 -15.67
C GLU A 144 25.08 12.56 -15.75
N ALA A 145 24.10 12.21 -16.59
CA ALA A 145 23.71 10.81 -16.74
C ALA A 145 24.86 9.94 -17.23
N TYR A 146 24.97 8.72 -16.67
CA TYR A 146 25.97 7.72 -17.02
C TYR A 146 27.44 8.14 -16.82
N THR A 147 27.73 9.28 -16.22
CA THR A 147 29.09 9.86 -16.19
C THR A 147 30.15 8.85 -15.75
N PHE A 148 29.89 8.07 -14.71
CA PHE A 148 30.79 7.02 -14.18
C PHE A 148 30.14 5.64 -14.20
N SER A 149 29.14 5.42 -15.03
CA SER A 149 28.45 4.13 -15.13
C SER A 149 29.45 3.01 -15.48
N GLY A 150 29.43 1.91 -14.74
CA GLY A 150 30.30 0.77 -15.00
C GLY A 150 31.79 0.97 -14.60
N CYS A 151 32.10 2.01 -13.82
CA CYS A 151 33.45 2.22 -13.28
C CYS A 151 33.67 1.37 -12.02
N PHE A 152 33.66 0.04 -12.17
CA PHE A 152 33.69 -0.87 -11.01
C PHE A 152 35.10 -1.03 -10.38
N GLY A 153 36.15 -0.49 -11.03
CA GLY A 153 37.51 -0.61 -10.54
C GLY A 153 37.86 0.32 -9.38
N PHE A 154 37.17 1.48 -9.22
CA PHE A 154 37.38 2.33 -8.06
C PHE A 154 37.21 1.50 -6.79
N ASN A 155 38.18 1.56 -5.88
CA ASN A 155 38.22 0.73 -4.67
C ASN A 155 38.49 1.54 -3.39
N GLY A 156 38.36 2.85 -3.47
CA GLY A 156 38.39 3.82 -2.37
C GLY A 156 37.04 4.44 -2.11
N ASN A 157 37.05 5.70 -1.65
CA ASN A 157 35.85 6.45 -1.30
C ASN A 157 35.32 7.26 -2.49
N LEU A 158 34.04 7.55 -2.49
CA LEU A 158 33.41 8.52 -3.37
C LEU A 158 33.14 9.82 -2.60
N THR A 159 33.71 10.94 -3.06
CA THR A 159 33.47 12.27 -2.48
C THR A 159 32.64 13.12 -3.44
N ILE A 160 31.44 13.49 -3.01
CA ILE A 160 30.51 14.38 -3.73
C ILE A 160 30.50 15.74 -2.99
N PRO A 161 30.90 16.84 -3.62
CA PRO A 161 30.99 18.15 -2.95
C PRO A 161 29.63 18.83 -2.77
N ASN A 162 29.57 19.81 -1.87
CA ASN A 162 28.38 20.62 -1.60
C ASN A 162 27.97 21.57 -2.76
N SER A 163 28.64 21.55 -3.88
CA SER A 163 28.22 22.25 -5.10
C SER A 163 27.21 21.46 -5.92
N VAL A 164 27.16 20.13 -5.76
CA VAL A 164 26.31 19.23 -6.55
C VAL A 164 24.88 19.33 -6.06
N THR A 165 23.95 19.68 -6.97
CA THR A 165 22.50 19.78 -6.71
C THR A 165 21.73 18.58 -7.26
N THR A 166 22.26 17.94 -8.31
CA THR A 166 21.62 16.83 -9.01
C THR A 166 22.63 15.72 -9.33
N ILE A 167 22.23 14.49 -9.02
CA ILE A 167 22.93 13.26 -9.46
C ILE A 167 22.05 12.63 -10.53
N GLY A 168 22.58 12.59 -11.77
CA GLY A 168 21.86 12.15 -12.96
C GLY A 168 21.56 10.65 -12.99
N ASN A 169 20.76 10.28 -13.98
CA ASN A 169 20.35 8.88 -14.18
C ASN A 169 21.59 8.01 -14.43
N GLN A 170 21.68 6.88 -13.72
CA GLN A 170 22.74 5.89 -13.87
C GLN A 170 24.17 6.45 -13.71
N ALA A 171 24.32 7.60 -13.03
CA ALA A 171 25.61 8.29 -12.90
C ALA A 171 26.72 7.40 -12.35
N PHE A 172 26.39 6.51 -11.40
CA PHE A 172 27.32 5.55 -10.77
C PHE A 172 26.80 4.11 -10.88
N LEU A 173 25.96 3.80 -11.88
CA LEU A 173 25.45 2.45 -12.08
C LEU A 173 26.58 1.44 -12.09
N ARG A 174 26.48 0.36 -11.28
CA ARG A 174 27.46 -0.73 -11.18
C ARG A 174 28.89 -0.30 -10.77
N CYS A 175 29.03 0.79 -10.04
CA CYS A 175 30.31 1.14 -9.40
C CYS A 175 30.52 0.26 -8.16
N THR A 176 30.81 -1.02 -8.36
CA THR A 176 30.81 -2.06 -7.33
C THR A 176 32.00 -2.01 -6.38
N GLY A 177 33.03 -1.23 -6.70
CA GLY A 177 34.27 -1.25 -5.94
C GLY A 177 34.40 -0.20 -4.85
N PHE A 178 33.59 0.88 -4.87
CA PHE A 178 33.61 1.91 -3.83
C PHE A 178 33.42 1.31 -2.43
N LYS A 179 34.07 1.92 -1.42
CA LYS A 179 34.05 1.47 -0.03
C LYS A 179 33.55 2.57 0.92
N GLY A 180 33.39 2.20 2.17
CA GLY A 180 32.99 3.13 3.24
C GLY A 180 31.53 3.60 3.15
N ASP A 181 31.27 4.77 3.70
CA ASP A 181 29.97 5.44 3.68
C ASP A 181 29.70 6.08 2.32
N LEU A 182 28.44 6.20 1.95
CA LEU A 182 28.00 7.13 0.91
C LEU A 182 27.30 8.31 1.54
N THR A 183 27.91 9.49 1.44
CA THR A 183 27.31 10.73 1.93
C THR A 183 26.77 11.54 0.76
N ILE A 184 25.45 11.80 0.76
CA ILE A 184 24.78 12.71 -0.16
C ILE A 184 24.76 14.09 0.48
N PRO A 185 25.42 15.11 -0.11
CA PRO A 185 25.56 16.43 0.51
C PRO A 185 24.26 17.23 0.55
N ASN A 186 24.21 18.24 1.41
CA ASN A 186 22.99 19.05 1.66
C ASN A 186 22.53 19.90 0.45
N SER A 187 23.32 20.02 -0.58
CA SER A 187 22.96 20.70 -1.83
C SER A 187 22.11 19.81 -2.76
N VAL A 188 22.21 18.48 -2.61
CA VAL A 188 21.54 17.55 -3.51
C VAL A 188 20.05 17.48 -3.20
N THR A 189 19.24 17.79 -4.21
CA THR A 189 17.78 17.71 -4.16
C THR A 189 17.23 16.52 -4.93
N THR A 190 17.96 16.02 -5.92
CA THR A 190 17.51 14.96 -6.83
C THR A 190 18.57 13.89 -7.02
N ILE A 191 18.18 12.65 -6.79
CA ILE A 191 18.94 11.45 -7.11
C ILE A 191 18.21 10.73 -8.24
N GLY A 192 18.83 10.62 -9.41
CA GLY A 192 18.23 10.11 -10.63
C GLY A 192 17.95 8.59 -10.60
N GLU A 193 17.31 8.14 -11.65
CA GLU A 193 17.01 6.72 -11.85
C GLU A 193 18.28 5.90 -11.91
N SER A 194 18.33 4.78 -11.15
CA SER A 194 19.46 3.84 -11.10
C SER A 194 20.82 4.50 -10.78
N ALA A 195 20.82 5.70 -10.17
CA ALA A 195 22.03 6.50 -9.98
C ALA A 195 23.16 5.74 -9.29
N PHE A 196 22.84 4.90 -8.29
CA PHE A 196 23.78 4.02 -7.57
C PHE A 196 23.39 2.55 -7.65
N GLN A 197 22.55 2.16 -8.61
CA GLN A 197 22.11 0.77 -8.72
C GLN A 197 23.32 -0.19 -8.84
N HIS A 198 23.29 -1.29 -8.09
CA HIS A 198 24.37 -2.27 -8.00
C HIS A 198 25.71 -1.73 -7.45
N CYS A 199 25.73 -0.65 -6.68
CA CYS A 199 26.92 -0.20 -5.95
C CYS A 199 27.14 -1.07 -4.69
N THR A 200 27.54 -2.32 -4.86
CA THR A 200 27.60 -3.33 -3.79
C THR A 200 28.80 -3.17 -2.86
N GLY A 201 29.75 -2.32 -3.22
CA GLY A 201 30.99 -2.17 -2.48
C GLY A 201 30.94 -1.28 -1.26
N PHE A 202 29.99 -0.32 -1.19
CA PHE A 202 29.78 0.49 0.00
C PHE A 202 29.50 -0.43 1.21
N LYS A 203 30.28 -0.31 2.27
CA LYS A 203 30.19 -1.15 3.48
C LYS A 203 29.79 -0.38 4.74
N GLY A 204 29.52 0.91 4.60
CA GLY A 204 29.12 1.78 5.67
C GLY A 204 27.68 2.25 5.53
N ASN A 205 27.41 3.43 6.06
CA ASN A 205 26.07 4.02 6.08
C ASN A 205 25.74 4.75 4.76
N LEU A 206 24.47 4.74 4.40
CA LEU A 206 23.91 5.69 3.45
C LEU A 206 23.41 6.92 4.21
N LYS A 207 24.09 8.07 4.04
CA LYS A 207 23.72 9.35 4.66
C LYS A 207 23.02 10.22 3.64
N LEU A 208 21.69 10.27 3.71
CA LEU A 208 20.86 11.17 2.91
C LEU A 208 20.73 12.52 3.61
N SER A 209 20.85 13.61 2.85
CA SER A 209 20.68 14.95 3.38
C SER A 209 19.22 15.36 3.53
N ASN A 210 18.96 16.33 4.40
CA ASN A 210 17.63 16.91 4.61
C ASN A 210 17.11 17.79 3.45
N SER A 211 17.84 17.87 2.34
CA SER A 211 17.44 18.60 1.13
C SER A 211 16.94 17.71 0.02
N VAL A 212 17.18 16.38 0.12
CA VAL A 212 16.74 15.41 -0.89
C VAL A 212 15.21 15.39 -0.96
N LYS A 213 14.68 15.68 -2.14
CA LYS A 213 13.24 15.65 -2.45
C LYS A 213 12.85 14.41 -3.25
N THR A 214 13.71 13.99 -4.15
CA THR A 214 13.41 12.91 -5.09
C THR A 214 14.51 11.85 -5.08
N ILE A 215 14.10 10.61 -4.89
CA ILE A 215 14.89 9.40 -5.12
C ILE A 215 14.25 8.66 -6.30
N GLY A 216 14.98 8.56 -7.41
CA GLY A 216 14.50 7.96 -8.66
C GLY A 216 14.28 6.45 -8.58
N ASN A 217 13.67 5.89 -9.63
CA ASN A 217 13.47 4.44 -9.73
C ASN A 217 14.81 3.71 -9.63
N SER A 218 14.84 2.62 -8.85
CA SER A 218 16.04 1.78 -8.66
C SER A 218 17.31 2.53 -8.20
N ALA A 219 17.19 3.77 -7.68
CA ALA A 219 18.35 4.63 -7.41
C ALA A 219 19.43 3.96 -6.57
N PHE A 220 19.06 3.15 -5.57
CA PHE A 220 19.95 2.34 -4.74
C PHE A 220 19.68 0.84 -4.87
N GLY A 221 18.96 0.42 -5.91
CA GLY A 221 18.61 -0.98 -6.10
C GLY A 221 19.86 -1.89 -6.06
N ARG A 222 19.79 -2.97 -5.27
CA ARG A 222 20.86 -3.95 -5.06
C ARG A 222 22.16 -3.40 -4.50
N CYS A 223 22.11 -2.31 -3.73
CA CYS A 223 23.21 -1.85 -2.92
C CYS A 223 23.30 -2.71 -1.63
N THR A 224 23.74 -3.95 -1.79
CA THR A 224 23.72 -4.97 -0.72
C THR A 224 24.71 -4.72 0.40
N GLY A 225 25.67 -3.83 0.19
CA GLY A 225 26.76 -3.61 1.13
C GLY A 225 26.51 -2.54 2.18
N PHE A 226 25.52 -1.65 2.01
CA PHE A 226 25.17 -0.69 3.04
C PHE A 226 24.81 -1.39 4.35
N THR A 227 25.21 -0.80 5.47
CA THR A 227 24.95 -1.27 6.83
C THR A 227 24.30 -0.15 7.64
N GLY A 228 23.86 -0.47 8.87
CA GLY A 228 23.20 0.51 9.74
C GLY A 228 21.77 0.85 9.28
N ASP A 229 21.26 1.94 9.79
CA ASP A 229 19.87 2.33 9.61
C ASP A 229 19.67 3.11 8.32
N LEU A 230 18.56 2.85 7.63
CA LEU A 230 18.12 3.70 6.53
C LEU A 230 17.27 4.85 7.07
N ILE A 231 17.88 6.04 7.15
CA ILE A 231 17.19 7.26 7.58
C ILE A 231 16.68 8.01 6.35
N LEU A 232 15.37 8.03 6.18
CA LEU A 232 14.69 8.79 5.12
C LEU A 232 14.30 10.17 5.66
N PRO A 233 14.88 11.28 5.16
CA PRO A 233 14.57 12.62 5.65
C PRO A 233 13.15 13.07 5.26
N ASN A 234 12.54 13.91 6.11
CA ASN A 234 11.17 14.42 5.89
C ASN A 234 11.03 15.34 4.65
N SER A 235 12.14 15.75 4.05
CA SER A 235 12.14 16.52 2.79
C SER A 235 11.76 15.69 1.56
N ILE A 236 11.85 14.35 1.65
CA ILE A 236 11.55 13.44 0.52
C ILE A 236 10.07 13.48 0.22
N THR A 237 9.73 13.81 -1.01
CA THR A 237 8.36 13.79 -1.54
C THR A 237 8.11 12.64 -2.51
N THR A 238 9.18 12.05 -3.04
CA THR A 238 9.09 10.97 -4.03
C THR A 238 10.17 9.93 -3.80
N ILE A 239 9.75 8.66 -3.70
CA ILE A 239 10.63 7.48 -3.73
C ILE A 239 10.14 6.60 -4.89
N GLY A 240 10.93 6.47 -5.92
CA GLY A 240 10.59 5.71 -7.12
C GLY A 240 10.54 4.20 -6.89
N GLY A 241 9.89 3.49 -7.79
CA GLY A 241 9.81 2.03 -7.72
C GLY A 241 11.20 1.38 -7.70
N ASN A 242 11.32 0.27 -6.97
CA ASN A 242 12.60 -0.45 -6.80
C ASN A 242 13.74 0.38 -6.16
N ALA A 243 13.50 1.56 -5.62
CA ALA A 243 14.57 2.48 -5.18
C ALA A 243 15.58 1.83 -4.23
N PHE A 244 15.14 0.95 -3.35
CA PHE A 244 15.97 0.20 -2.40
C PHE A 244 15.85 -1.32 -2.57
N ASN A 245 15.32 -1.80 -3.72
CA ASN A 245 15.17 -3.23 -3.96
C ASN A 245 16.48 -3.98 -3.72
N GLY A 246 16.44 -5.03 -2.90
CA GLY A 246 17.59 -5.89 -2.61
C GLY A 246 18.70 -5.25 -1.77
N CYS A 247 18.41 -4.16 -1.07
CA CYS A 247 19.34 -3.58 -0.09
C CYS A 247 19.30 -4.41 1.21
N THR A 248 19.97 -5.56 1.21
CA THR A 248 19.89 -6.56 2.27
C THR A 248 20.66 -6.21 3.54
N GLY A 249 21.53 -5.21 3.49
CA GLY A 249 22.41 -4.90 4.60
C GLY A 249 21.91 -3.83 5.58
N PHE A 250 20.85 -3.07 5.24
CA PHE A 250 20.24 -2.14 6.18
C PHE A 250 19.69 -2.89 7.41
N THR A 251 19.88 -2.30 8.59
CA THR A 251 19.43 -2.82 9.89
C THR A 251 18.51 -1.81 10.58
N GLY A 252 18.06 -2.13 11.79
CA GLY A 252 17.23 -1.22 12.60
C GLY A 252 15.81 -1.03 12.10
N ASP A 253 15.21 0.08 12.51
CA ASP A 253 13.86 0.49 12.15
C ASP A 253 13.79 1.11 10.75
N LEU A 254 12.64 1.00 10.11
CA LEU A 254 12.33 1.78 8.92
C LEU A 254 11.14 2.70 9.18
N THR A 255 11.38 4.01 9.14
CA THR A 255 10.33 5.03 9.24
C THR A 255 10.12 5.68 7.89
N ILE A 256 8.89 5.62 7.39
CA ILE A 256 8.49 6.30 6.15
C ILE A 256 8.09 7.75 6.49
N PRO A 257 8.61 8.75 5.76
CA PRO A 257 8.29 10.16 6.01
C PRO A 257 6.81 10.51 5.79
N ASN A 258 6.30 11.48 6.55
CA ASN A 258 4.91 11.97 6.45
C ASN A 258 4.56 12.63 5.10
N SER A 259 5.54 13.00 4.30
CA SER A 259 5.37 13.55 2.95
C SER A 259 5.01 12.49 1.90
N ILE A 260 5.21 11.20 2.22
CA ILE A 260 4.93 10.10 1.31
C ILE A 260 3.47 9.66 1.47
N THR A 261 2.73 9.57 0.37
CA THR A 261 1.34 9.11 0.33
C THR A 261 1.20 7.72 -0.31
N THR A 262 2.18 7.32 -1.10
CA THR A 262 2.20 6.04 -1.81
C THR A 262 3.56 5.38 -1.64
N ILE A 263 3.56 4.12 -1.22
CA ILE A 263 4.75 3.26 -1.32
C ILE A 263 4.74 2.63 -2.70
N GLU A 264 5.70 3.03 -3.52
CA GLU A 264 5.80 2.58 -4.91
C GLU A 264 6.16 1.09 -5.03
N ALA A 265 6.00 0.56 -6.23
CA ALA A 265 6.21 -0.86 -6.50
C ALA A 265 7.64 -1.30 -6.17
N SER A 266 7.75 -2.39 -5.41
CA SER A 266 9.03 -3.06 -5.08
C SER A 266 10.07 -2.16 -4.42
N VAL A 267 9.69 -1.04 -3.80
CA VAL A 267 10.65 -0.06 -3.20
C VAL A 267 11.62 -0.75 -2.26
N PHE A 268 11.12 -1.62 -1.37
CA PHE A 268 11.92 -2.35 -0.38
C PHE A 268 11.91 -3.87 -0.62
N LEU A 269 11.63 -4.31 -1.86
CA LEU A 269 11.64 -5.73 -2.20
C LEU A 269 12.95 -6.40 -1.76
N GLY A 270 12.88 -7.42 -0.93
CA GLY A 270 14.03 -8.20 -0.48
C GLY A 270 14.98 -7.48 0.49
N CYS A 271 14.55 -6.38 1.12
CA CYS A 271 15.32 -5.72 2.18
C CYS A 271 15.25 -6.54 3.49
N SER A 272 15.87 -7.71 3.49
CA SER A 272 15.78 -8.70 4.59
C SER A 272 16.57 -8.35 5.84
N GLY A 273 17.43 -7.33 5.76
CA GLY A 273 18.31 -6.95 6.86
C GLY A 273 17.67 -6.11 7.97
N PHE A 274 16.57 -5.42 7.71
CA PHE A 274 15.85 -4.66 8.76
C PHE A 274 15.49 -5.58 9.94
N LYS A 275 15.82 -5.16 11.16
CA LYS A 275 15.59 -5.95 12.40
C LYS A 275 14.70 -5.24 13.41
N GLY A 276 14.22 -4.07 13.08
CA GLY A 276 13.36 -3.24 13.93
C GLY A 276 11.93 -3.17 13.44
N ASN A 277 11.26 -2.08 13.75
CA ASN A 277 9.88 -1.84 13.39
C ASN A 277 9.73 -1.16 12.02
N LEU A 278 8.61 -1.41 11.37
CA LEU A 278 8.17 -0.61 10.23
C LEU A 278 7.14 0.43 10.71
N THR A 279 7.46 1.71 10.55
CA THR A 279 6.55 2.82 10.86
C THR A 279 6.00 3.43 9.58
N LEU A 280 4.69 3.32 9.39
CA LEU A 280 3.95 3.89 8.28
C LEU A 280 3.17 5.13 8.77
N PRO A 281 3.34 6.31 8.14
CA PRO A 281 2.63 7.52 8.56
C PRO A 281 1.17 7.52 8.12
N ASN A 282 0.36 8.36 8.77
CA ASN A 282 -1.06 8.54 8.43
C ASN A 282 -1.31 9.21 7.07
N SER A 283 -0.28 9.59 6.35
CA SER A 283 -0.37 10.06 4.96
C SER A 283 -0.48 8.95 3.92
N ILE A 284 -0.08 7.71 4.29
CA ILE A 284 -0.08 6.59 3.34
C ILE A 284 -1.51 6.15 3.01
N THR A 285 -1.85 6.20 1.73
CA THR A 285 -3.11 5.69 1.19
C THR A 285 -2.94 4.39 0.38
N THR A 286 -1.78 4.20 -0.22
CA THR A 286 -1.54 3.08 -1.13
C THR A 286 -0.17 2.44 -0.91
N ILE A 287 -0.16 1.13 -0.81
CA ILE A 287 1.05 0.29 -0.85
C ILE A 287 0.96 -0.57 -2.11
N LYS A 288 1.87 -0.31 -3.08
CA LYS A 288 1.85 -1.00 -4.38
C LYS A 288 2.44 -2.42 -4.30
N TYR A 289 2.40 -3.14 -5.44
CA TYR A 289 2.83 -4.54 -5.52
C TYR A 289 4.29 -4.73 -5.08
N ASN A 290 4.56 -5.83 -4.39
CA ASN A 290 5.88 -6.23 -3.89
C ASN A 290 6.58 -5.20 -2.98
N ALA A 291 5.92 -4.15 -2.50
CA ALA A 291 6.57 -3.01 -1.85
C ALA A 291 7.52 -3.42 -0.71
N PHE A 292 7.13 -4.40 0.11
CA PHE A 292 7.93 -4.96 1.21
C PHE A 292 8.14 -6.47 1.07
N ARG A 293 7.92 -7.05 -0.13
CA ARG A 293 8.06 -8.49 -0.31
C ARG A 293 9.44 -8.98 0.12
N GLY A 294 9.48 -10.00 0.97
CA GLY A 294 10.71 -10.62 1.45
C GLY A 294 11.50 -9.80 2.47
N CYS A 295 10.88 -8.78 3.09
CA CYS A 295 11.45 -8.07 4.24
C CYS A 295 11.31 -8.95 5.50
N THR A 296 12.08 -10.04 5.57
CA THR A 296 11.93 -11.09 6.59
C THR A 296 12.40 -10.67 7.97
N GLY A 297 13.21 -9.62 8.05
CA GLY A 297 13.87 -9.25 9.29
C GLY A 297 13.11 -8.27 10.18
N PHE A 298 12.07 -7.60 9.67
CA PHE A 298 11.21 -6.76 10.52
C PHE A 298 10.68 -7.54 11.70
N THR A 299 10.63 -6.92 12.88
CA THR A 299 10.13 -7.50 14.12
C THR A 299 8.92 -6.72 14.65
N GLY A 300 8.29 -7.25 15.69
CA GLY A 300 7.14 -6.59 16.32
C GLY A 300 5.86 -6.68 15.49
N LYS A 301 4.95 -5.75 15.75
CA LYS A 301 3.62 -5.73 15.11
C LYS A 301 3.63 -4.85 13.88
N LEU A 302 3.01 -5.34 12.80
CA LEU A 302 2.70 -4.47 11.66
C LEU A 302 1.47 -3.61 12.01
N ILE A 303 1.64 -2.29 11.98
CA ILE A 303 0.57 -1.33 12.22
C ILE A 303 0.26 -0.61 10.92
N LEU A 304 -0.97 -0.80 10.42
CA LEU A 304 -1.47 -0.11 9.23
C LEU A 304 -2.22 1.15 9.66
N PRO A 305 -1.90 2.32 9.08
CA PRO A 305 -2.62 3.55 9.40
C PRO A 305 -4.04 3.54 8.84
N ASN A 306 -4.95 4.29 9.50
CA ASN A 306 -6.36 4.38 9.10
C ASN A 306 -6.61 5.11 7.76
N SER A 307 -5.58 5.63 7.14
CA SER A 307 -5.63 6.27 5.81
C SER A 307 -5.48 5.28 4.65
N ILE A 308 -5.01 4.05 4.91
CA ILE A 308 -4.75 3.07 3.85
C ILE A 308 -6.06 2.63 3.20
N THR A 309 -6.12 2.73 1.87
CA THR A 309 -7.22 2.26 1.04
C THR A 309 -6.83 1.06 0.18
N THR A 310 -5.56 0.91 -0.16
CA THR A 310 -5.11 -0.12 -1.11
C THR A 310 -3.82 -0.80 -0.67
N ILE A 311 -3.84 -2.12 -0.66
CA ILE A 311 -2.66 -2.98 -0.48
C ILE A 311 -2.54 -3.86 -1.74
N GLY A 312 -1.45 -3.67 -2.49
CA GLY A 312 -1.17 -4.31 -3.77
C GLY A 312 -0.73 -5.77 -3.65
N ASP A 313 -0.63 -6.43 -4.81
CA ASP A 313 -0.24 -7.84 -4.90
C ASP A 313 1.12 -8.09 -4.21
N MET A 314 1.17 -9.10 -3.35
CA MET A 314 2.39 -9.52 -2.64
C MET A 314 3.08 -8.40 -1.83
N ALA A 315 2.36 -7.34 -1.45
CA ALA A 315 2.96 -6.16 -0.82
C ALA A 315 3.81 -6.49 0.43
N PHE A 316 3.36 -7.45 1.24
CA PHE A 316 4.08 -7.97 2.42
C PHE A 316 4.39 -9.48 2.32
N TYR A 317 4.37 -10.04 1.09
CA TYR A 317 4.66 -11.47 0.89
C TYR A 317 5.97 -11.88 1.56
N GLY A 318 5.93 -12.89 2.43
CA GLY A 318 7.12 -13.42 3.09
C GLY A 318 7.73 -12.52 4.16
N CYS A 319 7.01 -11.50 4.66
CA CYS A 319 7.42 -10.71 5.82
C CYS A 319 7.25 -11.51 7.12
N SER A 320 8.01 -12.59 7.27
CA SER A 320 7.86 -13.58 8.35
C SER A 320 8.25 -13.07 9.73
N GLY A 321 8.93 -11.93 9.81
CA GLY A 321 9.36 -11.38 11.10
C GLY A 321 8.27 -10.61 11.86
N PHE A 322 7.20 -10.14 11.19
CA PHE A 322 6.07 -9.53 11.90
C PHE A 322 5.33 -10.54 12.78
N THR A 323 4.94 -10.11 13.97
CA THR A 323 4.32 -10.96 15.00
C THR A 323 3.00 -10.38 15.52
N GLY A 324 2.26 -11.19 16.26
CA GLY A 324 1.02 -10.80 16.93
C GLY A 324 -0.17 -10.65 15.96
N ASN A 325 -1.11 -9.79 16.31
CA ASN A 325 -2.34 -9.60 15.54
C ASN A 325 -2.19 -8.42 14.59
N LEU A 326 -2.61 -8.57 13.34
CA LEU A 326 -2.72 -7.50 12.36
C LEU A 326 -4.16 -6.99 12.28
N THR A 327 -4.37 -5.71 12.56
CA THR A 327 -5.67 -5.06 12.35
C THR A 327 -5.68 -4.38 10.98
N LEU A 328 -6.65 -4.76 10.16
CA LEU A 328 -6.92 -4.17 8.85
C LEU A 328 -7.98 -3.07 9.03
N PRO A 329 -7.65 -1.80 8.76
CA PRO A 329 -8.53 -0.68 9.07
C PRO A 329 -9.78 -0.65 8.17
N LYS A 330 -10.83 0.00 8.64
CA LYS A 330 -12.10 0.12 7.91
C LYS A 330 -12.01 0.91 6.60
N SER A 331 -11.00 1.74 6.44
CA SER A 331 -10.71 2.50 5.22
C SER A 331 -10.22 1.64 4.07
N LEU A 332 -9.81 0.40 4.34
CA LEU A 332 -9.20 -0.48 3.36
C LEU A 332 -10.25 -0.95 2.34
N GLU A 333 -10.07 -0.54 1.09
CA GLU A 333 -10.97 -0.86 -0.02
C GLU A 333 -10.47 -2.03 -0.86
N VAL A 334 -9.15 -2.18 -0.98
CA VAL A 334 -8.53 -3.20 -1.83
C VAL A 334 -7.43 -3.93 -1.08
N VAL A 335 -7.55 -5.24 -0.99
CA VAL A 335 -6.47 -6.17 -0.60
C VAL A 335 -6.25 -7.11 -1.76
N SER A 336 -5.09 -7.00 -2.38
CA SER A 336 -4.75 -7.78 -3.57
C SER A 336 -4.16 -9.16 -3.21
N HIS A 337 -3.95 -9.98 -4.24
CA HIS A 337 -3.52 -11.37 -4.12
C HIS A 337 -2.19 -11.51 -3.34
N ASP A 338 -2.11 -12.49 -2.46
CA ASP A 338 -0.92 -12.85 -1.68
C ASP A 338 -0.29 -11.71 -0.86
N SER A 339 -1.06 -10.63 -0.60
CA SER A 339 -0.53 -9.43 0.08
C SER A 339 0.21 -9.75 1.38
N PHE A 340 -0.25 -10.74 2.13
CA PHE A 340 0.34 -11.18 3.42
C PHE A 340 0.74 -12.66 3.41
N TYR A 341 0.80 -13.31 2.24
CA TYR A 341 1.16 -14.72 2.15
C TYR A 341 2.57 -14.95 2.73
N LYS A 342 2.75 -16.05 3.47
CA LYS A 342 3.98 -16.36 4.23
C LYS A 342 4.38 -15.36 5.33
N CYS A 343 3.45 -14.53 5.83
CA CYS A 343 3.62 -13.80 7.09
C CYS A 343 3.29 -14.71 8.29
N ASN A 344 3.97 -15.83 8.42
CA ASN A 344 3.58 -16.97 9.26
C ASN A 344 3.54 -16.69 10.78
N ASN A 345 4.15 -15.60 11.24
CA ASN A 345 4.17 -15.20 12.64
C ASN A 345 3.09 -14.18 13.00
N ILE A 346 2.30 -13.71 12.02
CA ILE A 346 1.05 -12.99 12.28
C ILE A 346 0.01 -14.03 12.73
N GLN A 347 -0.45 -13.89 13.97
CA GLN A 347 -1.33 -14.89 14.59
C GLN A 347 -2.77 -14.81 14.08
N THR A 348 -3.28 -13.59 13.94
CA THR A 348 -4.64 -13.34 13.46
C THR A 348 -4.72 -12.08 12.62
N PHE A 349 -5.60 -12.10 11.62
CA PHE A 349 -5.97 -10.94 10.82
C PHE A 349 -7.34 -10.43 11.27
N LYS A 350 -7.38 -9.24 11.87
CA LYS A 350 -8.63 -8.61 12.34
C LYS A 350 -9.12 -7.61 11.32
N PHE A 351 -10.19 -7.93 10.62
CA PHE A 351 -10.85 -7.02 9.69
C PHE A 351 -11.88 -6.17 10.45
N GLN A 352 -11.73 -4.86 10.47
CA GLN A 352 -12.74 -3.92 10.99
C GLN A 352 -13.86 -3.68 9.98
N SER A 353 -13.61 -3.99 8.71
CA SER A 353 -14.55 -3.97 7.59
C SER A 353 -14.00 -4.89 6.51
N LEU A 354 -14.84 -5.55 5.73
CA LEU A 354 -14.35 -6.31 4.58
C LEU A 354 -14.11 -5.35 3.41
N PRO A 355 -12.94 -5.41 2.76
CA PRO A 355 -12.61 -4.52 1.65
C PRO A 355 -13.53 -4.75 0.43
N LYS A 356 -13.71 -3.72 -0.39
CA LYS A 356 -14.50 -3.80 -1.64
C LYS A 356 -13.96 -4.84 -2.61
N VAL A 357 -12.64 -4.97 -2.65
CA VAL A 357 -11.94 -5.96 -3.46
C VAL A 357 -11.00 -6.74 -2.55
N LEU A 358 -11.32 -7.99 -2.28
CA LEU A 358 -10.45 -8.96 -1.64
C LEU A 358 -10.08 -10.01 -2.69
N LYS A 359 -8.88 -9.92 -3.25
CA LYS A 359 -8.37 -10.92 -4.18
C LYS A 359 -7.71 -12.05 -3.39
N GLY A 360 -8.19 -13.26 -3.59
CA GLY A 360 -7.84 -14.44 -2.81
C GLY A 360 -8.98 -14.83 -1.87
N SER A 361 -8.85 -15.97 -1.21
CA SER A 361 -9.83 -16.44 -0.24
C SER A 361 -9.54 -15.87 1.15
N LEU A 362 -10.57 -15.58 1.94
CA LEU A 362 -10.42 -15.31 3.37
C LEU A 362 -9.70 -16.44 4.11
N ASN A 363 -9.82 -17.66 3.62
CA ASN A 363 -9.14 -18.84 4.18
C ASN A 363 -7.61 -18.69 4.22
N ASP A 364 -7.03 -17.87 3.32
CA ASP A 364 -5.58 -17.63 3.26
C ASP A 364 -5.08 -16.82 4.46
N TYR A 365 -5.98 -16.16 5.20
CA TYR A 365 -5.66 -15.21 6.26
C TYR A 365 -6.07 -15.68 7.67
N LYS A 366 -6.78 -16.81 7.85
CA LYS A 366 -7.39 -17.20 9.13
C LYS A 366 -8.07 -16.00 9.82
N PRO A 367 -9.06 -15.38 9.19
CA PRO A 367 -9.51 -14.06 9.58
C PRO A 367 -10.48 -14.11 10.75
N ILE A 368 -10.28 -13.17 11.68
CA ILE A 368 -11.31 -12.76 12.63
C ILE A 368 -11.94 -11.47 12.08
N VAL A 369 -13.23 -11.53 11.75
CA VAL A 369 -13.95 -10.40 11.17
C VAL A 369 -14.88 -9.79 12.22
N SER A 370 -14.69 -8.50 12.54
CA SER A 370 -15.55 -7.77 13.46
C SER A 370 -16.27 -6.65 12.70
N LEU A 371 -17.59 -6.77 12.58
CA LEU A 371 -18.44 -5.85 11.85
C LEU A 371 -19.29 -5.00 12.81
N SER A 372 -19.62 -3.80 12.39
CA SER A 372 -20.51 -2.87 13.07
C SER A 372 -21.43 -2.17 12.07
N ASP A 373 -22.34 -1.32 12.54
CA ASP A 373 -23.24 -0.50 11.69
C ASP A 373 -22.50 0.38 10.67
N ASP A 374 -21.22 0.68 10.92
CA ASP A 374 -20.37 1.51 10.06
C ASP A 374 -19.45 0.68 9.16
N SER A 375 -19.53 -0.65 9.23
CA SER A 375 -18.69 -1.54 8.42
C SER A 375 -19.24 -1.65 7.00
N TYR A 376 -18.33 -1.66 6.04
CA TYR A 376 -18.61 -1.96 4.63
C TYR A 376 -18.32 -3.43 4.36
N ILE A 377 -19.17 -4.09 3.56
CA ILE A 377 -18.90 -5.43 3.01
C ILE A 377 -19.00 -5.36 1.49
N SER A 378 -17.96 -5.87 0.82
CA SER A 378 -17.98 -6.02 -0.64
C SER A 378 -18.97 -7.12 -1.07
N ASP A 379 -19.73 -6.84 -2.13
CA ASP A 379 -20.61 -7.84 -2.76
C ASP A 379 -19.85 -9.06 -3.31
N GLN A 380 -18.54 -8.93 -3.48
CA GLN A 380 -17.64 -9.98 -3.98
C GLN A 380 -16.87 -10.69 -2.86
N ALA A 381 -17.14 -10.39 -1.61
CA ALA A 381 -16.47 -11.08 -0.51
C ALA A 381 -16.88 -12.56 -0.48
N THR A 382 -15.91 -13.44 -0.57
CA THR A 382 -16.08 -14.89 -0.57
C THR A 382 -15.08 -15.55 0.37
N GLY A 383 -15.37 -16.77 0.79
CA GLY A 383 -14.50 -17.59 1.64
C GLY A 383 -15.08 -17.79 3.03
N THR A 384 -14.28 -18.40 3.91
CA THR A 384 -14.67 -18.73 5.29
C THR A 384 -13.85 -17.90 6.27
N ALA A 385 -14.51 -17.30 7.25
CA ALA A 385 -13.86 -16.66 8.38
C ALA A 385 -13.72 -17.66 9.54
N ASP A 386 -12.56 -17.72 10.20
CA ASP A 386 -12.36 -18.52 11.41
C ASP A 386 -13.30 -18.07 12.53
N ALA A 387 -13.52 -16.76 12.63
CA ALA A 387 -14.58 -16.18 13.44
C ALA A 387 -15.09 -14.90 12.80
N ILE A 388 -16.40 -14.70 12.83
CA ILE A 388 -17.04 -13.47 12.38
C ILE A 388 -18.07 -13.03 13.40
N SER A 389 -18.14 -11.73 13.65
CA SER A 389 -19.16 -11.14 14.51
C SER A 389 -19.65 -9.83 13.94
N TYR A 390 -20.93 -9.54 14.19
CA TYR A 390 -21.53 -8.24 13.96
C TYR A 390 -22.08 -7.72 15.28
N THR A 391 -21.65 -6.53 15.68
CA THR A 391 -22.06 -5.88 16.93
C THR A 391 -22.82 -4.60 16.65
N ARG A 392 -23.94 -4.41 17.34
CA ARG A 392 -24.80 -3.22 17.20
C ARG A 392 -25.35 -2.75 18.52
N GLN A 393 -25.64 -1.46 18.60
CA GLN A 393 -26.44 -0.85 19.65
C GLN A 393 -27.94 -0.92 19.29
N MET A 394 -28.75 -1.40 20.22
CA MET A 394 -30.20 -1.45 20.09
C MET A 394 -30.84 -0.29 20.87
N SER A 395 -31.45 0.65 20.18
CA SER A 395 -32.19 1.78 20.79
C SER A 395 -33.60 1.39 21.21
N SER A 396 -34.08 0.21 20.81
CA SER A 396 -35.40 -0.35 21.11
C SER A 396 -35.31 -1.86 21.29
N ASP A 397 -36.37 -2.49 21.82
CA ASP A 397 -36.38 -3.94 22.05
C ASP A 397 -36.38 -4.74 20.73
N TRP A 398 -37.00 -4.16 19.71
CA TRP A 398 -37.12 -4.77 18.39
C TRP A 398 -36.24 -4.09 17.35
N GLY A 399 -35.74 -4.86 16.41
CA GLY A 399 -34.96 -4.39 15.26
C GLY A 399 -35.02 -5.39 14.11
N THR A 400 -34.35 -5.08 13.02
CA THR A 400 -34.17 -6.02 11.90
C THR A 400 -32.72 -6.38 11.74
N LEU A 401 -32.44 -7.56 11.18
CA LEU A 401 -31.10 -8.13 11.02
C LEU A 401 -31.04 -8.91 9.71
N VAL A 402 -29.91 -8.78 9.00
CA VAL A 402 -29.49 -9.69 7.94
C VAL A 402 -27.97 -9.85 8.04
N LEU A 403 -27.47 -11.07 8.00
CA LEU A 403 -26.04 -11.36 8.13
C LEU A 403 -25.51 -12.06 6.89
N PRO A 404 -24.29 -11.75 6.45
CA PRO A 404 -23.66 -12.42 5.30
C PRO A 404 -23.08 -13.80 5.64
N TYR A 405 -23.38 -14.33 6.82
CA TYR A 405 -22.93 -15.62 7.31
C TYR A 405 -24.06 -16.31 8.09
N PRO A 406 -24.04 -17.66 8.18
CA PRO A 406 -25.03 -18.39 8.95
C PRO A 406 -24.86 -18.14 10.44
N LEU A 407 -25.96 -18.15 11.17
CA LEU A 407 -25.98 -17.94 12.62
C LEU A 407 -26.60 -19.14 13.34
N THR A 408 -25.81 -19.73 14.24
CA THR A 408 -26.27 -20.85 15.07
C THR A 408 -27.00 -20.34 16.30
N LEU A 409 -28.24 -20.80 16.51
CA LEU A 409 -29.14 -20.38 17.60
C LEU A 409 -29.06 -21.26 18.86
N THR A 410 -28.00 -22.05 19.00
CA THR A 410 -27.81 -22.89 20.20
C THR A 410 -27.40 -22.06 21.42
N GLY A 411 -27.80 -22.51 22.60
CA GLY A 411 -27.46 -21.87 23.88
C GLY A 411 -28.34 -20.67 24.23
N ASN A 412 -28.07 -20.08 25.41
CA ASN A 412 -28.80 -18.89 25.87
C ASN A 412 -28.24 -17.63 25.19
N LYS A 413 -29.01 -17.01 24.33
CA LYS A 413 -28.62 -15.78 23.63
C LYS A 413 -29.31 -14.57 24.27
N PRO A 414 -28.65 -13.38 24.28
CA PRO A 414 -29.27 -12.13 24.74
C PRO A 414 -30.33 -11.59 23.77
N TYR A 415 -30.71 -12.37 22.77
CA TYR A 415 -31.69 -12.02 21.75
C TYR A 415 -32.48 -13.24 21.28
N ARG A 416 -33.61 -12.98 20.64
CA ARG A 416 -34.37 -13.95 19.86
C ARG A 416 -34.52 -13.45 18.43
N LEU A 417 -34.55 -14.38 17.48
CA LEU A 417 -34.76 -14.08 16.06
C LEU A 417 -36.11 -14.61 15.61
N TYR A 418 -36.75 -13.86 14.70
CA TYR A 418 -38.03 -14.18 14.16
C TYR A 418 -38.05 -14.03 12.65
N THR A 419 -38.82 -14.82 11.98
CA THR A 419 -39.23 -14.61 10.58
C THR A 419 -40.64 -14.01 10.57
N ILE A 420 -40.98 -13.20 9.57
CA ILE A 420 -42.34 -12.77 9.33
C ILE A 420 -43.07 -13.95 8.66
N GLU A 421 -44.06 -14.52 9.31
CA GLU A 421 -44.78 -15.68 8.80
C GLU A 421 -45.87 -15.26 7.83
N ASN A 422 -46.70 -14.31 8.25
CA ASN A 422 -47.80 -13.72 7.46
C ASN A 422 -48.16 -12.31 7.98
N MET A 423 -49.20 -11.73 7.39
CA MET A 423 -49.78 -10.48 7.83
C MET A 423 -51.30 -10.64 7.96
N ASN A 424 -51.85 -10.21 9.09
CA ASN A 424 -53.30 -10.19 9.36
C ASN A 424 -53.77 -8.73 9.47
N GLY A 425 -54.32 -8.19 8.38
CA GLY A 425 -54.61 -6.75 8.31
C GLY A 425 -53.30 -5.94 8.46
N ASP A 426 -53.22 -5.09 9.49
CA ASP A 426 -52.07 -4.25 9.77
C ASP A 426 -51.16 -4.85 10.88
N GLU A 427 -51.29 -6.15 11.14
CA GLU A 427 -50.51 -6.87 12.14
C GLU A 427 -49.54 -7.87 11.45
N LEU A 428 -48.26 -7.73 11.70
CA LEU A 428 -47.24 -8.69 11.28
C LEU A 428 -47.17 -9.86 12.26
N VAL A 429 -47.41 -11.06 11.78
CA VAL A 429 -47.28 -12.28 12.56
C VAL A 429 -45.85 -12.82 12.45
N LEU A 430 -45.14 -12.79 13.57
CA LEU A 430 -43.76 -13.25 13.67
C LEU A 430 -43.71 -14.64 14.27
N LYS A 431 -42.96 -15.53 13.64
CA LYS A 431 -42.61 -16.87 14.14
C LYS A 431 -41.19 -16.88 14.65
N GLN A 432 -40.98 -17.32 15.88
CA GLN A 432 -39.64 -17.48 16.44
C GLN A 432 -38.86 -18.53 15.66
N LEU A 433 -37.59 -18.21 15.38
CA LEU A 433 -36.65 -19.15 14.78
C LEU A 433 -36.00 -19.97 15.89
N ASP A 434 -36.09 -21.27 15.78
CA ASP A 434 -35.53 -22.28 16.68
C ASP A 434 -34.38 -23.08 16.02
N LYS A 435 -34.14 -22.84 14.74
CA LYS A 435 -33.08 -23.45 13.93
C LYS A 435 -32.08 -22.40 13.47
N ASP A 436 -30.94 -22.86 13.03
CA ASP A 436 -29.90 -22.02 12.46
C ASP A 436 -30.44 -21.17 11.31
N VAL A 437 -29.96 -19.94 11.25
CA VAL A 437 -30.35 -18.96 10.22
C VAL A 437 -29.31 -18.98 9.12
N LEU A 438 -29.74 -19.18 7.88
CA LEU A 438 -28.83 -19.14 6.72
C LEU A 438 -28.34 -17.71 6.46
N ALA A 439 -27.15 -17.60 5.87
CA ALA A 439 -26.62 -16.33 5.40
C ALA A 439 -27.62 -15.65 4.43
N GLY A 440 -27.73 -14.33 4.51
CA GLY A 440 -28.61 -13.55 3.65
C GLY A 440 -30.07 -13.52 4.06
N THR A 441 -30.48 -14.31 5.07
CA THR A 441 -31.88 -14.38 5.51
C THR A 441 -32.24 -13.14 6.36
N PRO A 442 -33.21 -12.30 5.94
CA PRO A 442 -33.66 -11.18 6.76
C PRO A 442 -34.50 -11.67 7.95
N CYS A 443 -34.19 -11.16 9.13
CA CYS A 443 -34.83 -11.52 10.37
C CYS A 443 -35.31 -10.28 11.13
N VAL A 444 -36.33 -10.47 11.97
CA VAL A 444 -36.66 -9.53 13.04
C VAL A 444 -35.94 -10.00 14.31
N VAL A 445 -35.23 -9.11 14.98
CA VAL A 445 -34.52 -9.40 16.23
C VAL A 445 -35.22 -8.76 17.40
N LYS A 446 -35.40 -9.51 18.48
CA LYS A 446 -35.88 -9.03 19.79
C LYS A 446 -34.77 -9.16 20.80
N ARG A 447 -34.48 -8.10 21.53
CA ARG A 447 -33.56 -8.08 22.66
C ARG A 447 -34.16 -8.83 23.86
N ASN A 448 -33.37 -9.67 24.50
CA ASN A 448 -33.72 -10.29 25.78
C ASN A 448 -32.97 -9.55 26.90
N GLY A 449 -33.68 -8.91 27.82
CA GLY A 449 -33.08 -8.18 28.94
C GLY A 449 -32.69 -6.73 28.61
N SER A 450 -31.83 -6.14 29.44
CA SER A 450 -31.49 -4.72 29.44
C SER A 450 -30.23 -4.36 28.65
N GLU A 451 -29.51 -5.33 28.14
CA GLU A 451 -28.29 -5.06 27.38
C GLU A 451 -28.58 -4.31 26.09
N ALA A 452 -28.02 -3.11 25.96
CA ALA A 452 -28.21 -2.29 24.77
C ALA A 452 -27.37 -2.78 23.57
N GLU A 453 -26.26 -3.43 23.83
CA GLU A 453 -25.37 -3.96 22.80
C GLU A 453 -25.61 -5.44 22.55
N LEU A 454 -25.81 -5.80 21.30
CA LEU A 454 -25.96 -7.19 20.88
C LEU A 454 -24.85 -7.57 19.90
N THR A 455 -24.24 -8.76 20.13
CA THR A 455 -23.27 -9.35 19.21
C THR A 455 -23.81 -10.65 18.63
N PHE A 456 -23.74 -10.76 17.31
CA PHE A 456 -24.12 -11.92 16.52
C PHE A 456 -22.85 -12.52 15.96
N GLY A 457 -22.42 -13.70 16.42
CA GLY A 457 -21.15 -14.29 16.06
C GLY A 457 -21.28 -15.72 15.56
N ALA A 458 -20.38 -16.12 14.68
CA ALA A 458 -20.21 -17.48 14.18
C ALA A 458 -18.73 -17.83 14.02
N ASN A 459 -18.39 -19.10 14.14
CA ASN A 459 -17.07 -19.65 13.85
C ASN A 459 -17.14 -20.46 12.55
N ASP A 460 -15.99 -20.60 11.85
CA ASP A 460 -15.87 -21.33 10.59
C ASP A 460 -16.98 -20.99 9.59
N ALA A 461 -17.30 -19.70 9.51
CA ALA A 461 -18.47 -19.21 8.81
C ALA A 461 -18.17 -18.85 7.36
N ALA A 462 -18.80 -19.55 6.43
CA ALA A 462 -18.77 -19.22 5.00
C ALA A 462 -19.58 -17.94 4.73
N LEU A 463 -19.00 -17.01 3.99
CA LEU A 463 -19.67 -15.79 3.56
C LEU A 463 -20.57 -16.02 2.35
N ASN A 464 -21.77 -15.47 2.39
CA ASN A 464 -22.68 -15.38 1.26
C ASN A 464 -23.24 -13.95 1.17
N MET A 465 -22.92 -13.25 0.12
CA MET A 465 -23.34 -11.86 -0.09
C MET A 465 -24.71 -11.72 -0.73
N ALA A 466 -25.35 -12.81 -1.14
CA ALA A 466 -26.73 -12.78 -1.61
C ALA A 466 -27.68 -12.50 -0.42
N THR A 467 -28.64 -11.62 -0.62
CA THR A 467 -29.74 -11.40 0.32
C THR A 467 -31.00 -12.03 -0.23
N GLU A 468 -31.58 -12.96 0.52
CA GLU A 468 -32.82 -13.60 0.15
C GLU A 468 -33.99 -12.79 0.72
N GLY A 469 -34.77 -12.14 -0.16
CA GLY A 469 -35.99 -11.47 0.29
C GLY A 469 -37.12 -12.48 0.51
N LYS A 470 -37.87 -12.33 1.61
CA LYS A 470 -39.07 -13.14 1.88
C LYS A 470 -40.34 -12.38 1.51
N THR A 471 -41.21 -12.99 0.71
CA THR A 471 -42.53 -12.43 0.37
C THR A 471 -43.47 -12.58 1.55
N VAL A 472 -44.19 -11.50 1.91
CA VAL A 472 -45.15 -11.43 2.99
C VAL A 472 -46.39 -10.67 2.47
N GLY A 473 -47.43 -11.39 2.06
CA GLY A 473 -48.55 -10.79 1.30
C GLY A 473 -48.04 -10.17 0.01
N ASP A 474 -48.38 -8.93 -0.27
CA ASP A 474 -47.92 -8.16 -1.43
C ASP A 474 -46.59 -7.44 -1.20
N MET A 475 -45.98 -7.60 -0.03
CA MET A 475 -44.73 -6.96 0.35
C MET A 475 -43.57 -7.96 0.34
N LYS A 476 -42.36 -7.42 0.23
CA LYS A 476 -41.13 -8.22 0.31
C LYS A 476 -40.23 -7.78 1.47
N PHE A 477 -39.96 -8.69 2.40
CA PHE A 477 -39.01 -8.45 3.48
C PHE A 477 -37.59 -8.60 2.91
N ARG A 478 -36.86 -7.46 2.77
CA ARG A 478 -35.55 -7.37 2.13
C ARG A 478 -34.47 -7.04 3.15
N GLY A 479 -33.29 -7.58 2.96
CA GLY A 479 -32.09 -7.22 3.73
C GLY A 479 -31.09 -6.43 2.88
N THR A 480 -30.21 -5.67 3.55
CA THR A 480 -29.11 -4.97 2.90
C THR A 480 -27.82 -5.04 3.71
N TYR A 481 -26.68 -5.09 3.01
CA TYR A 481 -25.34 -4.96 3.57
C TYR A 481 -24.74 -3.56 3.34
N ARG A 482 -25.52 -2.64 2.78
CA ARG A 482 -25.14 -1.25 2.52
C ARG A 482 -26.14 -0.31 3.18
N THR A 483 -25.76 0.96 3.26
CA THR A 483 -26.75 1.99 3.57
C THR A 483 -27.59 2.22 2.33
N GLU A 484 -28.89 1.97 2.43
CA GLU A 484 -29.87 2.21 1.36
C GLU A 484 -30.83 3.31 1.74
N GLU A 485 -31.13 4.19 0.79
CA GLU A 485 -32.21 5.16 0.91
C GLU A 485 -33.51 4.51 0.46
N VAL A 486 -34.47 4.43 1.38
CA VAL A 486 -35.75 3.75 1.16
C VAL A 486 -36.84 4.81 1.03
N ASN A 487 -37.58 4.79 -0.07
CA ASN A 487 -38.62 5.76 -0.38
C ASN A 487 -40.03 5.22 -0.17
N SER A 488 -40.18 3.91 0.00
CA SER A 488 -41.45 3.21 0.22
C SER A 488 -41.28 2.06 1.19
N GLY A 489 -42.41 1.52 1.67
CA GLY A 489 -42.41 0.36 2.56
C GLY A 489 -42.37 0.73 4.02
N TYR A 490 -41.89 -0.20 4.87
CA TYR A 490 -41.92 -0.06 6.33
C TYR A 490 -40.55 -0.37 6.92
N VAL A 491 -40.09 0.51 7.80
CA VAL A 491 -38.88 0.36 8.61
C VAL A 491 -39.21 0.22 10.09
N ILE A 492 -38.42 -0.54 10.84
CA ILE A 492 -38.64 -0.70 12.27
C ILE A 492 -38.11 0.51 13.05
N SER A 493 -38.93 1.08 13.89
CA SER A 493 -38.60 2.15 14.82
C SER A 493 -39.54 2.07 16.05
N LYS A 494 -39.00 2.33 17.24
CA LYS A 494 -39.79 2.35 18.50
C LYS A 494 -40.71 1.12 18.65
N ASN A 495 -40.17 -0.08 18.36
CA ASN A 495 -40.87 -1.37 18.48
C ASN A 495 -42.01 -1.63 17.49
N SER A 496 -42.10 -0.88 16.41
CA SER A 496 -43.12 -1.06 15.36
C SER A 496 -42.53 -0.83 13.98
N PHE A 497 -43.21 -1.34 12.95
CA PHE A 497 -42.87 -1.04 11.56
C PHE A 497 -43.64 0.21 11.10
N TRP A 498 -42.91 1.26 10.76
CA TRP A 498 -43.46 2.55 10.35
C TRP A 498 -43.39 2.72 8.84
N ASN A 499 -44.46 3.23 8.25
CA ASN A 499 -44.49 3.56 6.82
C ASN A 499 -43.49 4.67 6.50
N VAL A 500 -42.64 4.42 5.53
CA VAL A 500 -41.56 5.34 5.11
C VAL A 500 -42.13 6.65 4.56
N ALA A 501 -43.23 6.59 3.80
CA ALA A 501 -43.88 7.78 3.26
C ALA A 501 -44.40 8.69 4.38
N GLU A 502 -44.93 8.12 5.48
CA GLU A 502 -45.39 8.90 6.64
C GLU A 502 -44.20 9.51 7.42
N LEU A 503 -43.10 8.78 7.57
CA LEU A 503 -41.91 9.31 8.21
C LEU A 503 -41.31 10.48 7.42
N ASN A 504 -41.31 10.40 6.08
CA ASN A 504 -40.77 11.45 5.20
C ASN A 504 -41.66 12.72 5.15
N LYS A 505 -42.93 12.66 5.57
CA LYS A 505 -43.79 13.84 5.71
C LYS A 505 -43.41 14.74 6.89
N SER A 506 -42.66 14.20 7.86
CA SER A 506 -42.20 14.99 8.99
C SER A 506 -40.98 15.83 8.57
N ASP A 507 -41.00 17.15 8.85
CA ASP A 507 -39.88 18.05 8.58
C ASP A 507 -38.57 17.67 9.29
N LEU A 508 -38.63 16.70 10.19
CA LEU A 508 -37.50 16.19 10.99
C LEU A 508 -36.73 15.05 10.31
N VAL A 509 -37.31 14.42 9.28
CA VAL A 509 -36.69 13.26 8.60
C VAL A 509 -36.61 13.53 7.11
N LYS A 510 -35.41 13.84 6.60
CA LYS A 510 -35.17 13.91 5.15
C LYS A 510 -34.50 12.62 4.70
N GLY A 511 -35.24 11.77 3.98
CA GLY A 511 -34.76 10.50 3.45
C GLY A 511 -34.53 9.42 4.52
N VAL A 512 -35.38 8.40 4.55
CA VAL A 512 -35.22 7.26 5.45
C VAL A 512 -34.07 6.37 4.92
N LYS A 513 -33.05 6.15 5.75
CA LYS A 513 -31.93 5.29 5.41
C LYS A 513 -31.94 4.03 6.25
N VAL A 514 -31.89 2.89 5.58
CA VAL A 514 -31.67 1.59 6.20
C VAL A 514 -30.16 1.35 6.26
N LYS A 515 -29.63 1.19 7.46
CA LYS A 515 -28.19 0.94 7.70
C LYS A 515 -27.79 -0.47 7.21
N PRO A 516 -26.50 -0.74 7.02
CA PRO A 516 -26.02 -2.09 6.75
C PRO A 516 -26.51 -3.09 7.80
N PHE A 517 -26.62 -4.35 7.40
CA PHE A 517 -27.09 -5.47 8.24
C PHE A 517 -28.50 -5.32 8.78
N ARG A 518 -29.35 -4.54 8.10
CA ARG A 518 -30.76 -4.32 8.42
C ARG A 518 -31.66 -4.86 7.32
N ALA A 519 -32.93 -4.98 7.66
CA ALA A 519 -33.97 -5.33 6.73
C ALA A 519 -35.18 -4.39 6.85
N TRP A 520 -35.97 -4.29 5.80
CA TRP A 520 -37.21 -3.53 5.74
C TRP A 520 -38.25 -4.30 4.93
N LEU A 521 -39.52 -3.93 5.09
CA LEU A 521 -40.60 -4.40 4.24
C LEU A 521 -40.77 -3.44 3.06
N ASP A 522 -40.49 -3.91 1.86
CA ASP A 522 -40.67 -3.17 0.62
C ASP A 522 -42.05 -3.44 0.06
N GLY A 523 -42.84 -2.38 -0.19
CA GLY A 523 -44.23 -2.44 -0.64
C GLY A 523 -45.19 -1.69 0.32
N THR A 524 -46.47 -1.82 0.06
CA THR A 524 -47.57 -1.18 0.87
C THR A 524 -48.43 -2.26 1.51
N SER A 525 -48.91 -2.02 2.74
CA SER A 525 -49.91 -2.90 3.36
C SER A 525 -51.24 -2.84 2.59
N PRO A 526 -52.03 -3.88 2.62
CA PRO A 526 -53.36 -3.90 1.96
C PRO A 526 -54.28 -2.75 2.38
N ASN A 527 -54.18 -2.27 3.62
CA ASN A 527 -54.99 -1.21 4.17
C ASN A 527 -54.30 0.17 4.14
N GLY A 528 -53.06 0.27 3.59
CA GLY A 528 -52.29 1.53 3.56
C GLY A 528 -51.92 2.07 4.92
N ALA A 529 -51.75 1.21 5.93
CA ALA A 529 -51.48 1.61 7.31
C ALA A 529 -50.24 2.49 7.45
N SER A 530 -50.30 3.50 8.32
CA SER A 530 -49.13 4.33 8.69
C SER A 530 -48.12 3.58 9.59
N GLN A 531 -48.58 2.55 10.26
CA GLN A 531 -47.80 1.71 11.17
C GLN A 531 -48.35 0.28 11.19
N LEU A 532 -47.41 -0.72 11.21
CA LEU A 532 -47.76 -2.12 11.40
C LEU A 532 -47.39 -2.56 12.82
N SER A 533 -48.31 -3.24 13.49
CA SER A 533 -48.07 -3.87 14.78
C SER A 533 -47.34 -5.20 14.62
N ILE A 534 -46.73 -5.68 15.70
CA ILE A 534 -46.01 -6.94 15.75
C ILE A 534 -46.75 -7.89 16.69
N CYS A 535 -47.11 -9.05 16.18
CA CYS A 535 -47.61 -10.19 16.95
C CYS A 535 -46.64 -11.38 16.83
N VAL A 536 -46.39 -12.08 17.92
CA VAL A 536 -45.56 -13.29 17.94
C VAL A 536 -46.47 -14.50 17.99
N SER A 537 -46.37 -15.39 16.99
CA SER A 537 -47.08 -16.65 16.99
C SER A 537 -46.40 -17.63 17.97
N ASP A 538 -47.20 -18.24 18.83
CA ASP A 538 -46.71 -19.28 19.73
C ASP A 538 -46.66 -20.62 18.98
N THR A 539 -45.44 -21.21 18.91
CA THR A 539 -45.23 -22.46 18.14
C THR A 539 -45.84 -23.71 18.79
N ALA A 540 -46.25 -23.61 20.06
CA ALA A 540 -46.77 -24.77 20.78
C ALA A 540 -48.27 -25.05 20.55
N THR A 541 -49.07 -24.08 20.12
CA THR A 541 -50.53 -24.23 20.07
C THR A 541 -51.23 -23.75 18.79
N GLY A 542 -50.51 -23.13 17.85
CA GLY A 542 -51.13 -22.57 16.63
C GLY A 542 -52.12 -21.43 16.93
N ILE A 543 -52.07 -20.85 18.09
CA ILE A 543 -52.89 -19.73 18.55
C ILE A 543 -52.03 -18.46 18.49
N GLY A 544 -52.42 -17.47 17.68
CA GLY A 544 -51.82 -16.15 17.73
C GLY A 544 -52.10 -15.53 19.10
N ALA A 545 -51.06 -15.41 19.94
CA ALA A 545 -51.20 -14.71 21.23
C ALA A 545 -51.18 -13.22 20.96
N ALA A 546 -52.31 -12.58 21.06
CA ALA A 546 -52.41 -11.14 21.15
C ALA A 546 -51.80 -10.67 22.48
N GLY A 547 -50.64 -10.02 22.38
CA GLY A 547 -49.98 -9.36 23.53
C GLY A 547 -48.90 -10.19 24.22
N THR A 548 -47.77 -9.54 24.43
CA THR A 548 -46.65 -10.00 25.25
C THR A 548 -47.15 -10.45 26.62
N ILE A 549 -46.98 -11.72 26.92
CA ILE A 549 -47.11 -12.20 28.29
C ILE A 549 -45.76 -11.94 28.96
N ASP A 550 -45.63 -10.87 29.70
CA ASP A 550 -44.76 -10.83 30.87
C ASP A 550 -45.43 -11.69 31.93
N ALA A 551 -45.51 -13.01 31.65
CA ALA A 551 -46.22 -13.95 32.50
C ALA A 551 -45.21 -14.79 33.28
N LEU A 552 -44.53 -14.18 34.22
CA LEU A 552 -43.99 -14.96 35.32
C LEU A 552 -44.61 -14.64 36.69
N ASN A 553 -45.46 -13.60 36.82
CA ASN A 553 -46.09 -13.27 38.13
C ASN A 553 -47.49 -12.60 38.08
N ASP A 554 -48.16 -12.47 36.91
CA ASP A 554 -49.46 -11.80 36.85
C ASP A 554 -50.55 -12.80 36.48
N THR A 555 -51.32 -13.27 37.44
CA THR A 555 -52.42 -14.21 37.24
C THR A 555 -53.73 -13.49 37.05
N ALA A 556 -54.61 -14.03 36.19
CA ALA A 556 -55.98 -13.57 36.02
C ALA A 556 -56.77 -13.70 37.32
N THR A 557 -57.38 -12.62 37.74
CA THR A 557 -58.17 -12.59 38.99
C THR A 557 -59.67 -12.56 38.74
N GLU A 558 -60.09 -12.00 37.59
CA GLU A 558 -61.51 -11.86 37.26
C GLU A 558 -61.68 -11.94 35.73
N TYR A 559 -62.82 -12.53 35.32
CA TYR A 559 -63.21 -12.66 33.91
C TYR A 559 -64.49 -11.86 33.65
N TYR A 560 -64.57 -11.25 32.45
CA TYR A 560 -65.70 -10.49 32.01
C TYR A 560 -66.03 -10.81 30.54
N ASP A 561 -67.30 -10.77 30.18
CA ASP A 561 -67.73 -10.81 28.77
C ASP A 561 -67.48 -9.47 28.07
N LEU A 562 -67.76 -9.39 26.77
CA LEU A 562 -67.58 -8.16 25.98
C LEU A 562 -68.54 -7.06 26.37
N SER A 563 -69.63 -7.34 27.14
CA SER A 563 -70.52 -6.37 27.69
C SER A 563 -70.07 -5.79 29.03
N GLY A 564 -68.99 -6.33 29.61
CA GLY A 564 -68.47 -5.94 30.92
C GLY A 564 -69.12 -6.67 32.08
N LYS A 565 -69.95 -7.69 31.84
CA LYS A 565 -70.53 -8.52 32.89
C LYS A 565 -69.48 -9.50 33.41
N ARG A 566 -69.26 -9.59 34.71
CA ARG A 566 -68.35 -10.53 35.37
C ARG A 566 -68.83 -11.97 35.16
N LEU A 567 -67.92 -12.82 34.85
CA LEU A 567 -68.05 -14.26 34.64
C LEU A 567 -67.35 -15.01 35.78
N ASP A 568 -67.99 -16.08 36.21
CA ASP A 568 -67.43 -16.96 37.28
C ASP A 568 -66.32 -17.82 36.71
N GLU A 569 -66.36 -18.15 35.41
CA GLU A 569 -65.34 -18.87 34.67
C GLU A 569 -65.20 -18.30 33.25
N PRO A 570 -64.03 -18.43 32.61
CA PRO A 570 -63.85 -17.96 31.25
C PRO A 570 -64.73 -18.78 30.29
N GLN A 571 -65.49 -18.10 29.44
CA GLN A 571 -66.38 -18.72 28.44
C GLN A 571 -65.70 -18.87 27.10
N LYS A 572 -66.16 -19.86 26.29
CA LYS A 572 -65.73 -20.01 24.92
C LYS A 572 -66.00 -18.72 24.13
N GLY A 573 -64.97 -18.22 23.45
CA GLY A 573 -65.02 -16.94 22.77
C GLY A 573 -64.16 -15.88 23.42
N VAL A 574 -64.45 -14.62 23.20
CA VAL A 574 -63.65 -13.48 23.67
C VAL A 574 -64.03 -13.12 25.11
N ASN A 575 -63.08 -13.10 26.01
CA ASN A 575 -63.20 -12.67 27.39
C ASN A 575 -62.31 -11.47 27.68
N ILE A 576 -62.74 -10.57 28.57
CA ILE A 576 -61.87 -9.53 29.17
C ILE A 576 -61.44 -10.04 30.53
N VAL A 577 -60.14 -10.05 30.77
CA VAL A 577 -59.54 -10.56 32.00
C VAL A 577 -58.93 -9.43 32.78
N ARG A 578 -59.20 -9.32 34.06
CA ARG A 578 -58.50 -8.45 34.99
C ARG A 578 -57.36 -9.23 35.65
N MET A 579 -56.15 -8.70 35.54
CA MET A 579 -54.97 -9.30 36.08
C MET A 579 -54.73 -8.83 37.52
N LYS A 580 -53.93 -9.57 38.28
CA LYS A 580 -53.55 -9.22 39.65
C LYS A 580 -52.86 -7.85 39.75
N SER A 581 -52.20 -7.43 38.69
CA SER A 581 -51.62 -6.08 38.53
C SER A 581 -52.64 -4.96 38.33
N GLY A 582 -53.97 -5.27 38.27
CA GLY A 582 -55.02 -4.31 37.99
C GLY A 582 -55.21 -3.99 36.51
N LYS A 583 -54.38 -4.51 35.62
CA LYS A 583 -54.52 -4.36 34.15
C LYS A 583 -55.60 -5.30 33.63
N THR A 584 -56.29 -4.87 32.57
CA THR A 584 -57.26 -5.71 31.86
C THR A 584 -56.68 -6.17 30.53
N LYS A 585 -56.92 -7.43 30.20
CA LYS A 585 -56.55 -8.04 28.93
C LYS A 585 -57.75 -8.71 28.26
N LYS A 586 -57.75 -8.73 26.92
CA LYS A 586 -58.71 -9.46 26.12
C LYS A 586 -58.09 -10.83 25.80
N ILE A 587 -58.78 -11.92 26.14
CA ILE A 587 -58.34 -13.30 25.82
C ILE A 587 -59.42 -13.98 25.00
N ILE A 588 -59.04 -14.93 24.16
CA ILE A 588 -59.95 -15.77 23.40
C ILE A 588 -59.81 -17.20 23.89
N ILE A 589 -60.89 -17.78 24.35
CA ILE A 589 -60.95 -19.20 24.73
C ILE A 589 -61.70 -19.95 23.64
N LYS A 590 -61.04 -20.95 23.06
CA LYS A 590 -61.58 -21.78 21.98
C LYS A 590 -62.56 -22.83 22.48
#